data_69596a4bb9948c915abb02a10f121bfd
#
_entry.id   69596a4bb9948c915abb02a10f121bfd
#
_cell.length_a   1.000
_cell.length_b   1.000
_cell.length_c   1.000
_cell.angle_alpha   90.00
_cell.angle_beta   90.00
_cell.angle_gamma   90.00
#
_symmetry.space_group_name_H-M   'P 1'
#
loop_
_entity.id
_entity.type
_entity.pdbx_description
1 polymer ?
#
loop_
_entity_poly.entity_id
_entity_poly.type
_entity_poly.pdbx_seq_one_letter_code
_entity_poly.pdbx_strand_id
1 'polypeptide(L)'
;MPNAKGVQVGDLSHVLVCAGTVAQWLDTTPDQWNLQIDTLVRAVSDVNIRYLTICPYGGEGSQANRTSICDAIISGRGGQRTGDKVSVIADAGVMVVVDTCADGQQRIVDAVAQLGGTQLIDEAKLAATIMAPASGEPDLILVLGSPTKIPKSLVWELAYSELVFLDVPWLKCDVEHIQMALNDFQRRDRRFGGIDS
;
A
#
# COMPACT_ATOMS: atom_id res chain seq x y z
N MET A 1 -24.15 -5.56 -14.08
CA MET A 1 -22.71 -5.59 -14.34
C MET A 1 -22.19 -4.18 -14.09
N PRO A 2 -21.42 -3.90 -13.04
CA PRO A 2 -20.81 -2.57 -12.91
C PRO A 2 -19.74 -2.43 -13.99
N ASN A 3 -19.81 -1.31 -14.73
CA ASN A 3 -18.82 -0.91 -15.72
C ASN A 3 -17.45 -0.79 -15.03
N ALA A 4 -16.47 -1.53 -15.51
CA ALA A 4 -15.07 -1.24 -15.24
C ALA A 4 -14.77 0.13 -15.88
N LYS A 5 -14.87 1.22 -15.10
CA LYS A 5 -14.33 2.52 -15.50
C LYS A 5 -12.81 2.36 -15.51
N GLY A 6 -12.20 2.42 -16.69
CA GLY A 6 -10.76 2.59 -16.80
C GLY A 6 -10.36 3.85 -16.01
N VAL A 7 -9.35 3.69 -15.14
CA VAL A 7 -8.83 4.80 -14.31
C VAL A 7 -8.20 5.82 -15.25
N GLN A 8 -8.73 7.03 -15.30
CA GLN A 8 -8.15 8.13 -16.08
C GLN A 8 -6.90 8.67 -15.35
N VAL A 9 -5.90 9.13 -16.07
CA VAL A 9 -4.63 9.68 -15.52
C VAL A 9 -4.84 10.79 -14.47
N GLY A 10 -6.05 11.37 -14.39
CA GLY A 10 -6.47 12.31 -13.34
C GLY A 10 -7.01 11.67 -12.06
N ASP A 11 -7.22 10.35 -12.03
CA ASP A 11 -7.97 9.67 -10.97
C ASP A 11 -7.09 8.87 -10.00
N LEU A 12 -5.75 8.82 -10.19
CA LEU A 12 -4.85 8.13 -9.27
C LEU A 12 -4.86 8.83 -7.91
N SER A 13 -5.50 8.22 -6.94
CA SER A 13 -5.66 8.79 -5.60
C SER A 13 -5.00 7.96 -4.50
N HIS A 14 -4.79 6.66 -4.72
CA HIS A 14 -4.22 5.75 -3.76
C HIS A 14 -3.21 4.81 -4.43
N VAL A 15 -1.95 4.90 -4.01
CA VAL A 15 -0.87 4.00 -4.43
C VAL A 15 -0.51 3.09 -3.26
N LEU A 16 -0.42 1.78 -3.51
CA LEU A 16 0.08 0.82 -2.54
C LEU A 16 1.45 0.30 -2.99
N VAL A 17 2.42 0.30 -2.08
CA VAL A 17 3.76 -0.25 -2.27
C VAL A 17 3.90 -1.51 -1.43
N CYS A 18 3.97 -2.65 -2.10
CA CYS A 18 4.20 -3.94 -1.45
C CYS A 18 5.69 -4.27 -1.53
N ALA A 19 6.41 -4.23 -0.40
CA ALA A 19 7.86 -4.25 -0.42
C ALA A 19 8.49 -4.84 0.85
N GLY A 20 9.56 -5.59 0.66
CA GLY A 20 10.30 -6.20 1.76
C GLY A 20 9.54 -7.31 2.48
N THR A 21 10.24 -8.09 3.27
CA THR A 21 9.66 -9.11 4.15
C THR A 21 9.57 -8.62 5.58
N VAL A 22 8.75 -9.27 6.42
CA VAL A 22 8.69 -8.96 7.87
C VAL A 22 10.08 -9.01 8.51
N ALA A 23 10.93 -9.97 8.14
CA ALA A 23 12.30 -10.05 8.63
C ALA A 23 13.14 -8.83 8.24
N GLN A 24 13.08 -8.41 6.97
CA GLN A 24 13.78 -7.19 6.51
C GLN A 24 13.25 -5.94 7.20
N TRP A 25 11.95 -5.87 7.47
CA TRP A 25 11.34 -4.76 8.18
C TRP A 25 11.77 -4.66 9.64
N LEU A 26 11.97 -5.81 10.32
CA LEU A 26 12.51 -5.86 11.68
C LEU A 26 13.96 -5.37 11.75
N ASP A 27 14.75 -5.61 10.70
CA ASP A 27 16.13 -5.16 10.60
C ASP A 27 16.24 -3.70 10.13
N THR A 28 15.13 -3.07 9.72
CA THR A 28 15.11 -1.69 9.23
C THR A 28 15.12 -0.72 10.40
N THR A 29 16.17 0.12 10.49
CA THR A 29 16.30 1.13 11.53
C THR A 29 15.28 2.28 11.38
N PRO A 30 15.00 3.05 12.46
CA PRO A 30 14.13 4.23 12.37
C PRO A 30 14.55 5.24 11.29
N ASP A 31 15.86 5.49 11.14
CA ASP A 31 16.39 6.39 10.12
C ASP A 31 16.18 5.85 8.70
N GLN A 32 16.35 4.55 8.51
CA GLN A 32 16.07 3.90 7.22
C GLN A 32 14.59 3.93 6.88
N TRP A 33 13.70 3.72 7.86
CA TRP A 33 12.26 3.89 7.69
C TRP A 33 11.92 5.31 7.23
N ASN A 34 12.49 6.30 7.91
CA ASN A 34 12.26 7.71 7.58
C ASN A 34 12.71 8.03 6.15
N LEU A 35 13.94 7.64 5.81
CA LEU A 35 14.49 7.84 4.47
C LEU A 35 13.64 7.17 3.38
N GLN A 36 13.17 5.94 3.63
CA GLN A 36 12.41 5.18 2.63
C GLN A 36 11.02 5.77 2.43
N ILE A 37 10.34 6.17 3.51
CA ILE A 37 9.05 6.86 3.41
C ILE A 37 9.21 8.18 2.65
N ASP A 38 10.24 8.99 2.96
CA ASP A 38 10.51 10.24 2.24
C ASP A 38 10.79 10.01 0.76
N THR A 39 11.50 8.93 0.43
CA THR A 39 11.77 8.57 -0.97
C THR A 39 10.49 8.26 -1.72
N LEU A 40 9.60 7.46 -1.13
CA LEU A 40 8.31 7.12 -1.74
C LEU A 40 7.40 8.35 -1.87
N VAL A 41 7.32 9.19 -0.83
CA VAL A 41 6.51 10.42 -0.86
C VAL A 41 7.00 11.37 -1.96
N ARG A 42 8.33 11.57 -2.07
CA ARG A 42 8.90 12.39 -3.16
C ARG A 42 8.61 11.83 -4.54
N ALA A 43 8.67 10.51 -4.68
CA ALA A 43 8.42 9.86 -5.97
C ALA A 43 6.99 10.05 -6.48
N VAL A 44 6.02 10.21 -5.57
CA VAL A 44 4.61 10.40 -5.90
C VAL A 44 4.17 11.88 -5.81
N SER A 45 5.08 12.81 -5.50
CA SER A 45 4.75 14.23 -5.29
C SER A 45 4.16 14.92 -6.53
N ASP A 46 4.57 14.47 -7.73
CA ASP A 46 4.09 15.01 -9.00
C ASP A 46 2.73 14.43 -9.43
N VAL A 47 2.23 13.46 -8.65
CA VAL A 47 0.93 12.82 -8.85
C VAL A 47 0.01 13.21 -7.71
N ASN A 48 -1.21 13.61 -8.01
CA ASN A 48 -2.16 14.10 -7.01
C ASN A 48 -2.78 12.95 -6.21
N ILE A 49 -1.96 12.15 -5.51
CA ILE A 49 -2.43 11.08 -4.63
C ILE A 49 -2.80 11.60 -3.24
N ARG A 50 -3.75 10.94 -2.62
CA ARG A 50 -4.16 11.20 -1.22
C ARG A 50 -3.55 10.21 -0.25
N TYR A 51 -3.37 8.96 -0.70
CA TYR A 51 -2.94 7.86 0.14
C TYR A 51 -1.76 7.12 -0.48
N LEU A 52 -0.77 6.85 0.35
CA LEU A 52 0.34 5.97 0.05
C LEU A 52 0.37 4.87 1.11
N THR A 53 -0.06 3.67 0.75
CA THR A 53 0.00 2.51 1.65
C THR A 53 1.26 1.71 1.39
N ILE A 54 1.91 1.26 2.45
CA ILE A 54 3.09 0.40 2.40
C ILE A 54 2.77 -0.88 3.16
N CYS A 55 2.94 -2.05 2.55
CA CYS A 55 2.74 -3.34 3.19
C CYS A 55 3.90 -4.30 2.90
N PRO A 56 4.17 -5.29 3.77
CA PRO A 56 5.22 -6.25 3.52
C PRO A 56 4.85 -7.20 2.38
N TYR A 57 5.84 -7.59 1.59
CA TYR A 57 5.68 -8.58 0.53
C TYR A 57 5.25 -9.96 1.08
N GLY A 58 5.71 -10.31 2.28
CA GLY A 58 5.42 -11.57 2.95
C GLY A 58 6.33 -11.79 4.16
N GLY A 59 6.28 -12.99 4.67
CA GLY A 59 7.00 -13.40 5.86
C GLY A 59 6.06 -13.70 7.01
N GLU A 60 6.53 -14.48 7.97
CA GLU A 60 5.80 -14.74 9.20
C GLU A 60 6.05 -13.61 10.19
N GLY A 61 5.00 -13.06 10.77
CA GLY A 61 5.07 -11.99 11.75
C GLY A 61 4.17 -12.25 12.93
N SER A 62 4.79 -12.42 14.12
CA SER A 62 4.04 -12.43 15.38
C SER A 62 3.51 -11.03 15.70
N GLN A 63 2.56 -10.93 16.62
CA GLN A 63 2.10 -9.63 17.13
C GLN A 63 3.26 -8.80 17.71
N ALA A 64 4.23 -9.44 18.37
CA ALA A 64 5.43 -8.77 18.87
C ALA A 64 6.28 -8.16 17.72
N ASN A 65 6.44 -8.89 16.62
CA ASN A 65 7.14 -8.39 15.44
C ASN A 65 6.45 -7.13 14.86
N ARG A 66 5.14 -7.18 14.67
CA ARG A 66 4.35 -6.04 14.18
C ARG A 66 4.48 -4.83 15.10
N THR A 67 4.42 -5.07 16.41
CA THR A 67 4.63 -4.00 17.42
C THR A 67 6.01 -3.38 17.29
N SER A 68 7.07 -4.17 17.21
CA SER A 68 8.44 -3.66 17.06
C SER A 68 8.63 -2.84 15.80
N ILE A 69 8.03 -3.26 14.68
CA ILE A 69 8.07 -2.49 13.42
C ILE A 69 7.32 -1.16 13.57
N CYS A 70 6.11 -1.17 14.14
CA CYS A 70 5.37 0.07 14.41
C CYS A 70 6.17 1.04 15.29
N ASP A 71 6.81 0.53 16.34
CA ASP A 71 7.60 1.35 17.27
C ASP A 71 8.83 1.96 16.58
N ALA A 72 9.49 1.21 15.69
CA ALA A 72 10.61 1.73 14.90
C ALA A 72 10.18 2.86 13.96
N ILE A 73 9.03 2.72 13.28
CA ILE A 73 8.48 3.75 12.40
C ILE A 73 8.12 5.01 13.20
N ILE A 74 7.42 4.84 14.32
CA ILE A 74 7.01 5.97 15.19
C ILE A 74 8.22 6.67 15.79
N SER A 75 9.25 5.93 16.18
CA SER A 75 10.49 6.51 16.71
C SER A 75 11.23 7.37 15.67
N GLY A 76 11.19 6.96 14.39
CA GLY A 76 11.85 7.71 13.31
C GLY A 76 11.04 8.91 12.82
N ARG A 77 9.74 8.77 12.71
CA ARG A 77 8.89 9.77 12.01
C ARG A 77 7.69 10.26 12.81
N GLY A 78 7.39 9.66 13.96
CA GLY A 78 6.14 9.91 14.63
C GLY A 78 4.97 9.22 13.94
N GLY A 79 3.76 9.69 14.21
CA GLY A 79 2.54 9.16 13.61
C GLY A 79 1.58 8.56 14.63
N GLN A 80 0.44 8.11 14.12
CA GLN A 80 -0.61 7.49 14.92
C GLN A 80 -0.68 5.99 14.64
N ARG A 81 -0.62 5.19 15.70
CA ARG A 81 -0.82 3.74 15.61
C ARG A 81 -2.30 3.39 15.79
N THR A 82 -2.82 2.54 14.93
CA THR A 82 -4.14 1.92 15.05
C THR A 82 -4.02 0.43 14.71
N GLY A 83 -4.07 -0.41 15.72
CA GLY A 83 -3.81 -1.84 15.57
C GLY A 83 -2.40 -2.13 15.02
N ASP A 84 -2.36 -2.77 13.87
CA ASP A 84 -1.13 -3.14 13.17
C ASP A 84 -0.71 -2.10 12.10
N LYS A 85 -1.31 -0.92 12.11
CA LYS A 85 -1.02 0.16 11.16
C LYS A 85 -0.45 1.38 11.85
N VAL A 86 0.47 2.05 11.17
CA VAL A 86 0.96 3.38 11.51
C VAL A 86 0.58 4.35 10.40
N SER A 87 -0.06 5.46 10.74
CA SER A 87 -0.40 6.52 9.80
C SER A 87 0.34 7.81 10.11
N VAL A 88 0.84 8.48 9.06
CA VAL A 88 1.60 9.73 9.12
C VAL A 88 1.11 10.64 8.01
N ILE A 89 0.91 11.91 8.32
CA ILE A 89 0.72 12.93 7.26
C ILE A 89 2.11 13.40 6.83
N ALA A 90 2.45 13.13 5.59
CA ALA A 90 3.70 13.54 4.97
C ALA A 90 3.56 14.92 4.32
N ASP A 91 4.68 15.45 3.79
CA ASP A 91 4.68 16.66 3.00
C ASP A 91 3.70 16.56 1.83
N ALA A 92 3.20 17.68 1.35
CA ALA A 92 2.13 17.77 0.36
C ALA A 92 0.76 17.19 0.79
N GLY A 93 0.58 16.83 2.08
CA GLY A 93 -0.69 16.35 2.63
C GLY A 93 -1.02 14.88 2.31
N VAL A 94 -0.05 14.13 1.80
CA VAL A 94 -0.22 12.70 1.52
C VAL A 94 -0.30 11.94 2.84
N MET A 95 -1.36 11.16 3.03
CA MET A 95 -1.44 10.23 4.16
C MET A 95 -0.68 8.95 3.82
N VAL A 96 0.42 8.73 4.53
CA VAL A 96 1.18 7.47 4.47
C VAL A 96 0.62 6.50 5.49
N VAL A 97 0.30 5.29 5.07
CA VAL A 97 -0.17 4.19 5.92
C VAL A 97 0.80 3.04 5.80
N VAL A 98 1.45 2.65 6.89
CA VAL A 98 2.26 1.43 6.92
C VAL A 98 1.45 0.34 7.63
N ASP A 99 1.02 -0.67 6.87
CA ASP A 99 0.32 -1.84 7.39
C ASP A 99 1.33 -2.97 7.60
N THR A 100 1.54 -3.38 8.84
CA THR A 100 2.58 -4.37 9.20
C THR A 100 2.11 -5.82 9.06
N CYS A 101 0.85 -6.05 8.70
CA CYS A 101 0.30 -7.39 8.50
C CYS A 101 0.69 -7.94 7.11
N ALA A 102 1.49 -9.02 7.10
CA ALA A 102 1.95 -9.69 5.90
C ALA A 102 0.97 -10.75 5.35
N ASP A 103 -0.15 -10.97 6.01
CA ASP A 103 -1.16 -11.96 5.66
C ASP A 103 -2.50 -11.29 5.35
N GLY A 104 -2.86 -11.26 4.06
CA GLY A 104 -4.10 -10.64 3.61
C GLY A 104 -5.35 -11.39 4.10
N GLN A 105 -5.28 -12.70 4.33
CA GLN A 105 -6.40 -13.45 4.91
C GLN A 105 -6.61 -13.05 6.38
N GLN A 106 -5.54 -12.88 7.15
CA GLN A 106 -5.62 -12.40 8.53
C GLN A 106 -6.22 -11.00 8.59
N ARG A 107 -5.84 -10.10 7.65
CA ARG A 107 -6.44 -8.75 7.56
C ARG A 107 -7.95 -8.78 7.36
N ILE A 108 -8.44 -9.72 6.53
CA ILE A 108 -9.88 -9.90 6.35
C ILE A 108 -10.55 -10.39 7.64
N VAL A 109 -9.97 -11.38 8.32
CA VAL A 109 -10.49 -11.90 9.59
C VAL A 109 -10.54 -10.80 10.65
N ASP A 110 -9.48 -10.00 10.75
CA ASP A 110 -9.41 -8.89 11.71
C ASP A 110 -10.44 -7.80 11.40
N ALA A 111 -10.66 -7.49 10.12
CA ALA A 111 -11.69 -6.53 9.70
C ALA A 111 -13.11 -7.02 10.02
N VAL A 112 -13.39 -8.30 9.80
CA VAL A 112 -14.69 -8.90 10.20
C VAL A 112 -14.88 -8.84 11.70
N ALA A 113 -13.83 -9.13 12.49
CA ALA A 113 -13.89 -9.04 13.94
C ALA A 113 -14.14 -7.62 14.45
N GLN A 114 -13.53 -6.60 13.80
CA GLN A 114 -13.76 -5.20 14.14
C GLN A 114 -15.20 -4.75 13.85
N LEU A 115 -15.80 -5.25 12.79
CA LEU A 115 -17.19 -4.91 12.43
C LEU A 115 -18.22 -5.47 13.40
N GLY A 116 -17.86 -6.46 14.23
CA GLY A 116 -18.68 -7.02 15.29
C GLY A 116 -20.02 -7.61 14.80
N GLY A 117 -20.35 -8.83 15.17
CA GLY A 117 -21.38 -9.69 14.61
C GLY A 117 -22.86 -9.25 14.72
N THR A 118 -23.18 -7.97 14.89
CA THR A 118 -24.56 -7.48 15.05
C THR A 118 -25.13 -6.72 13.85
N GLN A 119 -24.28 -6.40 12.85
CA GLN A 119 -24.71 -5.71 11.65
C GLN A 119 -24.47 -6.55 10.41
N LEU A 120 -25.31 -6.38 9.39
CA LEU A 120 -25.06 -6.96 8.08
C LEU A 120 -23.75 -6.38 7.53
N ILE A 121 -22.75 -7.23 7.33
CA ILE A 121 -21.49 -6.88 6.73
C ILE A 121 -21.67 -6.97 5.20
N ASP A 122 -21.53 -5.84 4.53
CA ASP A 122 -21.49 -5.77 3.08
C ASP A 122 -20.04 -5.54 2.60
N GLU A 123 -19.82 -5.69 1.29
CA GLU A 123 -18.52 -5.52 0.65
C GLU A 123 -17.92 -4.13 0.92
N ALA A 124 -18.72 -3.07 0.82
CA ALA A 124 -18.25 -1.70 1.00
C ALA A 124 -17.76 -1.44 2.44
N LYS A 125 -18.46 -1.95 3.45
CA LYS A 125 -18.04 -1.83 4.85
C LYS A 125 -16.77 -2.63 5.11
N LEU A 126 -16.67 -3.83 4.55
CA LEU A 126 -15.49 -4.67 4.70
C LEU A 126 -14.27 -4.01 4.03
N ALA A 127 -14.41 -3.55 2.78
CA ALA A 127 -13.39 -2.79 2.07
C ALA A 127 -12.91 -1.57 2.86
N ALA A 128 -13.85 -0.73 3.33
CA ALA A 128 -13.53 0.44 4.13
C ALA A 128 -12.77 0.09 5.42
N THR A 129 -13.10 -1.02 6.07
CA THR A 129 -12.41 -1.46 7.29
C THR A 129 -11.01 -1.98 6.99
N ILE A 130 -10.83 -2.76 5.93
CA ILE A 130 -9.52 -3.27 5.49
C ILE A 130 -8.60 -2.10 5.09
N MET A 131 -9.13 -1.12 4.35
CA MET A 131 -8.33 0.00 3.83
C MET A 131 -8.07 1.10 4.87
N ALA A 132 -8.89 1.21 5.92
CA ALA A 132 -8.73 2.28 6.91
C ALA A 132 -7.27 2.44 7.38
N PRO A 133 -6.76 3.67 7.52
CA PRO A 133 -7.45 4.95 7.40
C PRO A 133 -7.60 5.51 5.97
N ALA A 134 -7.13 4.82 4.92
CA ALA A 134 -7.41 5.21 3.55
C ALA A 134 -8.91 5.09 3.24
N SER A 135 -9.44 6.01 2.43
CA SER A 135 -10.88 6.07 2.13
C SER A 135 -11.32 5.19 0.96
N GLY A 136 -10.39 4.50 0.29
CA GLY A 136 -10.68 3.66 -0.86
C GLY A 136 -9.58 2.65 -1.14
N GLU A 137 -9.87 1.72 -2.04
CA GLU A 137 -8.92 0.73 -2.51
C GLU A 137 -7.79 1.37 -3.33
N PRO A 138 -6.60 0.75 -3.42
CA PRO A 138 -5.53 1.28 -4.24
C PRO A 138 -5.88 1.19 -5.73
N ASP A 139 -5.59 2.26 -6.47
CA ASP A 139 -5.69 2.29 -7.92
C ASP A 139 -4.51 1.55 -8.57
N LEU A 140 -3.33 1.69 -7.93
CA LEU A 140 -2.07 1.11 -8.39
C LEU A 140 -1.34 0.42 -7.25
N ILE A 141 -0.85 -0.79 -7.52
CA ILE A 141 0.01 -1.56 -6.62
C ILE A 141 1.40 -1.69 -7.25
N LEU A 142 2.41 -1.20 -6.55
CA LEU A 142 3.81 -1.40 -6.89
C LEU A 142 4.38 -2.54 -6.05
N VAL A 143 4.81 -3.62 -6.70
CA VAL A 143 5.39 -4.79 -6.04
C VAL A 143 6.91 -4.73 -6.20
N LEU A 144 7.64 -4.49 -5.11
CA LEU A 144 9.10 -4.41 -5.11
C LEU A 144 9.72 -5.77 -4.75
N GLY A 145 10.70 -6.18 -5.53
CA GLY A 145 11.41 -7.45 -5.38
C GLY A 145 11.18 -8.38 -6.55
N SER A 146 11.44 -9.67 -6.37
CA SER A 146 11.34 -10.64 -7.46
C SER A 146 9.92 -10.75 -8.01
N PRO A 147 9.70 -10.57 -9.33
CA PRO A 147 8.36 -10.54 -9.94
C PRO A 147 7.71 -11.92 -10.10
N THR A 148 8.22 -12.94 -9.43
CA THR A 148 7.82 -14.34 -9.67
C THR A 148 6.61 -14.79 -8.86
N LYS A 149 6.18 -14.05 -7.86
CA LYS A 149 5.07 -14.43 -6.97
C LYS A 149 4.24 -13.22 -6.57
N ILE A 150 2.93 -13.42 -6.52
CA ILE A 150 2.01 -12.45 -5.93
C ILE A 150 2.20 -12.45 -4.40
N PRO A 151 2.35 -11.29 -3.78
CA PRO A 151 2.48 -11.17 -2.33
C PRO A 151 1.26 -11.73 -1.58
N LYS A 152 1.49 -12.45 -0.49
CA LYS A 152 0.40 -12.98 0.36
C LYS A 152 -0.39 -11.89 1.08
N SER A 153 0.17 -10.73 1.25
CA SER A 153 -0.50 -9.56 1.83
C SER A 153 -1.60 -9.01 0.93
N LEU A 154 -1.52 -9.23 -0.38
CA LEU A 154 -2.43 -8.69 -1.37
C LEU A 154 -3.54 -9.70 -1.70
N VAL A 155 -4.55 -9.85 -0.84
CA VAL A 155 -5.71 -10.71 -1.12
C VAL A 155 -6.90 -9.90 -1.59
N TRP A 156 -7.21 -8.81 -0.89
CA TRP A 156 -8.34 -7.96 -1.20
C TRP A 156 -8.06 -7.03 -2.38
N GLU A 157 -6.88 -6.43 -2.39
CA GLU A 157 -6.47 -5.38 -3.31
C GLU A 157 -6.34 -5.85 -4.77
N LEU A 158 -6.12 -7.14 -4.99
CA LEU A 158 -5.94 -7.70 -6.33
C LEU A 158 -7.18 -7.63 -7.22
N ALA A 159 -8.36 -7.40 -6.64
CA ALA A 159 -9.62 -7.44 -7.39
C ALA A 159 -9.79 -6.24 -8.34
N TYR A 160 -9.25 -5.08 -7.96
CA TYR A 160 -9.54 -3.81 -8.64
C TYR A 160 -8.33 -2.94 -8.94
N SER A 161 -7.13 -3.35 -8.53
CA SER A 161 -5.91 -2.56 -8.70
C SER A 161 -5.08 -3.02 -9.89
N GLU A 162 -4.41 -2.10 -10.56
CA GLU A 162 -3.37 -2.46 -11.53
C GLU A 162 -2.05 -2.76 -10.81
N LEU A 163 -1.33 -3.80 -11.27
CA LEU A 163 -0.05 -4.22 -10.69
C LEU A 163 1.12 -3.86 -11.59
N VAL A 164 2.14 -3.27 -10.99
CA VAL A 164 3.45 -3.05 -11.62
C VAL A 164 4.52 -3.69 -10.74
N PHE A 165 5.33 -4.56 -11.36
CA PHE A 165 6.43 -5.22 -10.69
C PHE A 165 7.74 -4.49 -10.96
N LEU A 166 8.51 -4.23 -9.89
CA LEU A 166 9.82 -3.62 -9.94
C LEU A 166 10.85 -4.57 -9.33
N ASP A 167 11.80 -5.03 -10.13
CA ASP A 167 12.89 -5.91 -9.67
C ASP A 167 13.96 -5.08 -8.92
N VAL A 168 13.54 -4.51 -7.81
CA VAL A 168 14.40 -3.71 -6.93
C VAL A 168 14.15 -4.07 -5.47
N PRO A 169 15.21 -4.33 -4.68
CA PRO A 169 15.05 -4.58 -3.24
C PRO A 169 14.50 -3.37 -2.50
N TRP A 170 13.71 -3.60 -1.44
CA TRP A 170 13.04 -2.58 -0.62
C TRP A 170 13.93 -1.37 -0.29
N LEU A 171 15.09 -1.59 0.35
CA LEU A 171 15.98 -0.50 0.78
C LEU A 171 16.86 0.09 -0.34
N LYS A 172 16.75 -0.44 -1.57
CA LYS A 172 17.45 0.09 -2.75
C LYS A 172 16.51 0.78 -3.74
N CYS A 173 15.22 0.81 -3.42
CA CYS A 173 14.23 1.53 -4.22
C CYS A 173 14.43 3.04 -4.03
N ASP A 174 14.56 3.76 -5.11
CA ASP A 174 14.71 5.21 -5.16
C ASP A 174 13.54 5.87 -5.91
N VAL A 175 13.60 7.19 -6.02
CA VAL A 175 12.57 8.01 -6.67
C VAL A 175 12.39 7.61 -8.14
N GLU A 176 13.49 7.34 -8.86
CA GLU A 176 13.47 7.05 -10.29
C GLU A 176 12.76 5.73 -10.59
N HIS A 177 12.96 4.71 -9.76
CA HIS A 177 12.27 3.42 -9.90
C HIS A 177 10.75 3.58 -9.81
N ILE A 178 10.27 4.34 -8.85
CA ILE A 178 8.82 4.57 -8.67
C ILE A 178 8.26 5.43 -9.80
N GLN A 179 8.95 6.50 -10.19
CA GLN A 179 8.53 7.35 -11.30
C GLN A 179 8.47 6.60 -12.63
N MET A 180 9.40 5.68 -12.89
CA MET A 180 9.33 4.79 -14.06
C MET A 180 8.05 3.94 -14.05
N ALA A 181 7.71 3.36 -12.90
CA ALA A 181 6.50 2.55 -12.75
C ALA A 181 5.21 3.38 -12.94
N LEU A 182 5.17 4.59 -12.36
CA LEU A 182 4.05 5.52 -12.56
C LEU A 182 3.89 5.93 -14.03
N ASN A 183 4.99 6.20 -14.71
CA ASN A 183 4.98 6.52 -16.14
C ASN A 183 4.53 5.33 -16.99
N ASP A 184 4.91 4.10 -16.64
CA ASP A 184 4.46 2.89 -17.34
C ASP A 184 2.96 2.66 -17.15
N PHE A 185 2.46 2.81 -15.92
CA PHE A 185 1.04 2.78 -15.61
C PHE A 185 0.26 3.79 -16.47
N GLN A 186 0.68 5.05 -16.48
CA GLN A 186 0.04 6.12 -17.27
C GLN A 186 0.02 5.84 -18.77
N ARG A 187 1.05 5.15 -19.30
CA ARG A 187 1.10 4.76 -20.73
C ARG A 187 0.13 3.64 -21.06
N ARG A 188 -0.10 2.72 -20.13
CA ARG A 188 -1.05 1.60 -20.33
C ARG A 188 -2.48 2.11 -20.37
N ASP A 189 -2.83 3.00 -19.47
CA ASP A 189 -4.16 3.61 -19.40
C ASP A 189 -4.54 4.33 -20.70
N ARG A 190 -3.62 5.07 -21.31
CA ARG A 190 -3.85 5.74 -22.61
C ARG A 190 -4.13 4.78 -23.77
N ARG A 191 -3.69 3.52 -23.70
CA ARG A 191 -3.91 2.54 -24.79
C ARG A 191 -5.27 1.87 -24.70
N PHE A 192 -5.88 1.82 -23.54
CA PHE A 192 -7.18 1.21 -23.32
C PHE A 192 -8.33 2.22 -23.24
N GLY A 193 -8.05 3.51 -23.06
CA GLY A 193 -9.02 4.59 -23.04
C GLY A 193 -9.44 5.13 -24.43
N GLY A 194 -8.87 4.64 -25.51
CA GLY A 194 -9.12 5.10 -26.87
C GLY A 194 -9.87 4.09 -27.73
N ILE A 195 -11.07 3.68 -27.34
CA ILE A 195 -12.03 3.13 -28.29
C ILE A 195 -12.98 4.28 -28.64
N ASP A 196 -12.53 5.11 -29.56
CA ASP A 196 -13.41 6.03 -30.26
C ASP A 196 -14.35 5.20 -31.13
N SER A 197 -15.64 5.33 -30.86
CA SER A 197 -16.78 4.90 -31.67
C SER A 197 -16.87 5.67 -32.98
#